data_64a61b8152271e777e53b310f91d38f0
#
_entry.id   64a61b8152271e777e53b310f91d38f0
#
_cell.length_a   1.000
_cell.length_b   1.000
_cell.length_c   1.000
_cell.angle_alpha   90.00
_cell.angle_beta   90.00
_cell.angle_gamma   90.00
#
_symmetry.space_group_name_H-M   'P 1'
#
loop_
_entity.id
_entity.type
_entity.pdbx_description
1 polymer ?
#
loop_
_entity_poly.entity_id
_entity_poly.type
_entity_poly.pdbx_seq_one_letter_code
_entity_poly.pdbx_strand_id
1 'polypeptide(L)'
;MMYGYITLPDDTGIAHSEMKPDGSVKVYFEKPVEGGFHSAVCWLPAYRWESIVGFFEDDIRSLDKILHDNAHLILEFSQEGGFENASGY
;
A
#
# COMPACT_ATOMS: atom_id res chain seq x y z
N MET A 1 -0.97 -9.29 -9.21
CA MET A 1 -0.35 -8.12 -9.82
C MET A 1 -0.47 -6.92 -8.90
N MET A 2 0.55 -6.07 -8.84
CA MET A 2 0.52 -4.88 -7.98
C MET A 2 0.38 -3.63 -8.84
N TYR A 3 -0.43 -2.70 -8.37
CA TYR A 3 -0.66 -1.42 -9.05
C TYR A 3 -0.11 -0.28 -8.18
N GLY A 4 0.64 0.63 -8.79
CA GLY A 4 1.15 1.80 -8.08
C GLY A 4 0.00 2.71 -7.66
N TYR A 5 0.08 3.23 -6.43
CA TYR A 5 -0.92 4.18 -5.93
C TYR A 5 -0.32 5.59 -5.84
N ILE A 6 0.59 5.80 -4.89
CA ILE A 6 1.30 7.08 -4.76
C ILE A 6 2.73 6.84 -4.28
N THR A 7 3.58 7.86 -4.44
CA THR A 7 4.89 7.92 -3.83
C THR A 7 4.91 9.10 -2.88
N LEU A 8 5.30 8.85 -1.63
CA LEU A 8 5.35 9.87 -0.59
C LEU A 8 6.60 10.76 -0.77
N PRO A 9 6.62 11.94 -0.11
CA PRO A 9 7.77 12.85 -0.22
C PRO A 9 9.12 12.24 0.22
N ASP A 10 9.09 11.22 1.07
CA ASP A 10 10.31 10.53 1.53
C ASP A 10 10.69 9.35 0.62
N ASP A 11 10.10 9.27 -0.56
CA ASP A 11 10.31 8.23 -1.57
C ASP A 11 9.66 6.88 -1.24
N THR A 12 8.87 6.79 -0.19
CA THR A 12 8.11 5.56 0.09
C THR A 12 7.02 5.39 -0.96
N GLY A 13 7.11 4.32 -1.74
CA GLY A 13 6.08 3.98 -2.73
C GLY A 13 4.99 3.13 -2.09
N ILE A 14 3.74 3.39 -2.46
CA ILE A 14 2.58 2.62 -2.03
C ILE A 14 1.94 1.98 -3.26
N ALA A 15 1.79 0.67 -3.21
CA ALA A 15 1.15 -0.10 -4.27
C ALA A 15 0.10 -1.02 -3.65
N HIS A 16 -0.82 -1.53 -4.49
CA HIS A 16 -1.87 -2.42 -4.00
C HIS A 16 -2.17 -3.51 -5.01
N SER A 17 -2.70 -4.62 -4.53
CA SER A 17 -3.19 -5.69 -5.39
C SER A 17 -4.60 -5.37 -5.89
N GLU A 18 -5.10 -6.20 -6.81
CA GLU A 18 -6.53 -6.26 -7.07
C GLU A 18 -7.24 -6.81 -5.82
N MET A 19 -8.55 -6.55 -5.73
CA MET A 19 -9.34 -7.10 -4.62
C MET A 19 -9.47 -8.62 -4.79
N LYS A 20 -9.16 -9.33 -3.71
CA LYS A 20 -9.27 -10.78 -3.68
C LYS A 20 -10.74 -11.19 -3.54
N PRO A 21 -11.08 -12.47 -3.84
CA PRO A 21 -12.47 -12.92 -3.72
C PRO A 21 -13.10 -12.72 -2.33
N ASP A 22 -12.28 -12.72 -1.28
CA ASP A 22 -12.76 -12.51 0.09
C ASP A 22 -12.87 -11.03 0.46
N GLY A 23 -12.63 -10.12 -0.49
CA GLY A 23 -12.69 -8.68 -0.25
C GLY A 23 -11.40 -8.07 0.28
N SER A 24 -10.35 -8.86 0.46
CA SER A 24 -9.08 -8.33 0.96
C SER A 24 -8.24 -7.72 -0.16
N VAL A 25 -7.41 -6.75 0.22
CA VAL A 25 -6.46 -6.09 -0.67
C VAL A 25 -5.11 -6.03 0.02
N LYS A 26 -4.08 -6.47 -0.69
CA LYS A 26 -2.71 -6.38 -0.19
C LYS A 26 -2.15 -5.01 -0.55
N VAL A 27 -1.72 -4.27 0.46
CA VAL A 27 -1.06 -2.97 0.26
C VAL A 27 0.42 -3.14 0.58
N TYR A 28 1.27 -2.71 -0.34
CA TYR A 28 2.70 -2.88 -0.25
C TYR A 28 3.38 -1.52 -0.15
N PHE A 29 4.29 -1.40 0.82
CA PHE A 29 5.08 -0.20 1.05
C PHE A 29 6.54 -0.51 0.81
N GLU A 30 7.22 0.34 0.05
CA GLU A 30 8.64 0.14 -0.25
C GLU A 30 9.36 1.48 -0.25
N LYS A 31 10.42 1.58 0.54
CA LYS A 31 11.25 2.79 0.59
C LYS A 31 12.67 2.43 0.21
N PRO A 32 13.22 3.01 -0.88
CA PRO A 32 14.62 2.78 -1.22
C PRO A 32 15.51 3.44 -0.17
N VAL A 33 16.52 2.71 0.27
CA VAL A 33 17.51 3.19 1.23
C VAL A 33 18.87 2.74 0.73
N GLU A 34 19.93 3.29 1.30
CA GLU A 34 21.27 2.89 0.93
C GLU A 34 21.45 1.39 1.19
N GLY A 35 21.84 0.66 0.16
CA GLY A 35 22.07 -0.77 0.23
C GLY A 35 20.86 -1.65 0.07
N GLY A 36 19.66 -1.09 -0.19
CA GLY A 36 18.48 -1.92 -0.38
C GLY A 36 17.16 -1.19 -0.24
N PHE A 37 16.21 -1.83 0.44
CA PHE A 37 14.85 -1.31 0.59
C PHE A 37 14.33 -1.62 1.98
N HIS A 38 13.55 -0.69 2.55
CA HIS A 38 12.63 -1.02 3.63
C HIS A 38 11.29 -1.40 2.99
N SER A 39 10.62 -2.37 3.54
CA SER A 39 9.33 -2.82 2.98
C SER A 39 8.37 -3.26 4.07
N ALA A 40 7.10 -3.25 3.74
CA ALA A 40 6.05 -3.73 4.65
C ALA A 40 4.79 -4.03 3.85
N VAL A 41 3.96 -4.89 4.39
CA VAL A 41 2.67 -5.25 3.81
C VAL A 41 1.58 -4.98 4.85
N CYS A 42 0.47 -4.42 4.39
CA CYS A 42 -0.73 -4.30 5.21
C CYS A 42 -1.93 -4.80 4.43
N TRP A 43 -2.70 -5.69 5.02
CA TRP A 43 -3.91 -6.22 4.41
C TRP A 43 -5.13 -5.41 4.82
N LEU A 44 -5.90 -4.97 3.83
CA LEU A 44 -7.18 -4.30 4.03
C LEU A 44 -8.32 -5.30 3.87
N PRO A 45 -9.47 -5.12 4.51
CA PRO A 45 -9.83 -4.02 5.41
C PRO A 45 -9.40 -4.23 6.87
N ALA A 46 -8.70 -5.33 7.16
CA ALA A 46 -8.34 -5.68 8.53
C ALA A 46 -7.24 -4.83 9.14
N TYR A 47 -6.46 -4.10 8.30
CA TYR A 47 -5.27 -3.35 8.72
C TYR A 47 -4.26 -4.26 9.40
N ARG A 48 -4.04 -5.44 8.85
CA ARG A 48 -3.10 -6.42 9.39
C ARG A 48 -1.73 -6.25 8.74
N TRP A 49 -0.78 -5.79 9.53
CA TRP A 49 0.60 -5.60 9.08
C TRP A 49 1.38 -6.90 9.16
N GLU A 50 2.24 -7.14 8.16
CA GLU A 50 3.12 -8.30 8.13
C GLU A 50 4.34 -8.01 7.25
N SER A 51 5.34 -8.89 7.33
CA SER A 51 6.54 -8.82 6.47
C SER A 51 7.23 -7.45 6.55
N ILE A 52 7.31 -6.89 7.75
CA ILE A 52 7.96 -5.60 7.97
C ILE A 52 9.46 -5.79 7.98
N VAL A 53 10.15 -5.09 7.08
CA VAL A 53 11.61 -5.16 6.94
C VAL A 53 12.16 -3.74 6.94
N GLY A 54 12.97 -3.40 7.94
CA GLY A 54 13.70 -2.14 8.03
C GLY A 54 12.93 -0.98 8.62
N PHE A 55 11.61 -0.94 8.50
CA PHE A 55 10.80 0.12 9.09
C PHE A 55 10.73 -0.05 10.61
N PHE A 56 10.84 1.06 11.34
CA PHE A 56 10.65 1.09 12.78
C PHE A 56 9.16 1.26 13.10
N GLU A 57 8.84 1.05 14.39
CA GLU A 57 7.45 1.16 14.86
C GLU A 57 6.83 2.51 14.54
N ASP A 58 7.60 3.60 14.71
CA ASP A 58 7.11 4.95 14.41
C ASP A 58 6.83 5.14 12.91
N ASP A 59 7.64 4.52 12.06
CA ASP A 59 7.41 4.55 10.61
C ASP A 59 6.09 3.87 10.28
N ILE A 60 5.85 2.70 10.87
CA ILE A 60 4.62 1.94 10.62
C ILE A 60 3.41 2.72 11.11
N ARG A 61 3.48 3.39 12.25
CA ARG A 61 2.38 4.24 12.73
C ARG A 61 2.05 5.34 11.74
N SER A 62 3.06 5.98 11.17
CA SER A 62 2.86 7.02 10.15
C SER A 62 2.23 6.47 8.89
N LEU A 63 2.72 5.32 8.42
CA LEU A 63 2.17 4.66 7.24
C LEU A 63 0.75 4.18 7.49
N ASP A 64 0.46 3.69 8.68
CA ASP A 64 -0.88 3.25 9.06
C ASP A 64 -1.88 4.40 8.99
N LYS A 65 -1.50 5.57 9.46
CA LYS A 65 -2.35 6.76 9.39
C LYS A 65 -2.62 7.16 7.94
N ILE A 66 -1.57 7.18 7.11
CA ILE A 66 -1.71 7.49 5.69
C ILE A 66 -2.62 6.47 5.02
N LEU A 67 -2.48 5.19 5.37
CA LEU A 67 -3.31 4.14 4.83
C LEU A 67 -4.78 4.31 5.22
N HIS A 68 -5.06 4.65 6.49
CA HIS A 68 -6.44 4.91 6.92
C HIS A 68 -7.06 6.06 6.15
N ASP A 69 -6.29 7.12 5.88
CA ASP A 69 -6.78 8.28 5.14
C ASP A 69 -7.06 7.96 3.67
N ASN A 70 -6.44 6.93 3.12
CA ASN A 70 -6.52 6.58 1.69
C ASN A 70 -7.19 5.24 1.41
N ALA A 71 -7.56 4.50 2.43
CA ALA A 71 -8.04 3.13 2.26
C ALA A 71 -9.26 3.04 1.34
N HIS A 72 -10.19 3.98 1.44
CA HIS A 72 -11.39 3.96 0.61
C HIS A 72 -11.07 4.07 -0.89
N LEU A 73 -10.08 4.89 -1.25
CA LEU A 73 -9.64 5.01 -2.63
C LEU A 73 -8.91 3.76 -3.11
N ILE A 74 -8.05 3.22 -2.25
CA ILE A 74 -7.31 1.99 -2.58
C ILE A 74 -8.29 0.83 -2.81
N LEU A 75 -9.30 0.69 -1.95
CA LEU A 75 -10.30 -0.35 -2.10
C LEU A 75 -11.11 -0.17 -3.37
N GLU A 76 -11.48 1.08 -3.70
CA GLU A 76 -12.20 1.38 -4.93
C GLU A 76 -11.37 1.01 -6.17
N PHE A 77 -10.13 1.48 -6.23
CA PHE A 77 -9.25 1.19 -7.36
C PHE A 77 -8.94 -0.30 -7.48
N SER A 78 -8.87 -1.02 -6.37
CA SER A 78 -8.58 -2.46 -6.40
C SER A 78 -9.73 -3.25 -7.02
N GLN A 79 -10.95 -2.76 -6.91
CA GLN A 79 -12.11 -3.36 -7.57
C GLN A 79 -12.07 -3.12 -9.07
N GLU A 80 -11.49 -2.02 -9.51
CA GLU A 80 -11.44 -1.63 -10.92
C GLU A 80 -10.15 -2.05 -11.62
N GLY A 81 -9.28 -2.78 -10.93
CA GLY A 81 -8.02 -3.27 -11.50
C GLY A 81 -6.86 -2.29 -11.39
N GLY A 82 -6.99 -1.26 -10.55
CA GLY A 82 -5.91 -0.35 -10.24
C GLY A 82 -6.17 1.10 -10.63
N PHE A 83 -5.36 1.99 -10.11
CA PHE A 83 -5.47 3.44 -10.31
C PHE A 83 -5.41 3.81 -11.79
N GLU A 84 -4.50 3.20 -12.53
CA GLU A 84 -4.31 3.51 -13.96
C GLU A 84 -5.53 3.15 -14.77
N ASN A 85 -6.21 2.05 -14.45
CA ASN A 85 -7.43 1.65 -15.13
C ASN A 85 -8.57 2.60 -14.79
N ALA A 86 -8.66 3.04 -13.54
CA ALA A 86 -9.71 3.98 -13.12
C ALA A 86 -9.58 5.32 -13.84
N SER A 87 -8.36 5.77 -14.14
CA SER A 87 -8.11 7.03 -14.81
C SER A 87 -8.27 6.93 -16.34
N GLY A 88 -8.44 5.74 -16.87
CA GLY A 88 -8.53 5.50 -18.31
C GLY A 88 -9.89 5.82 -18.94
N TYR A 89 -10.82 6.26 -18.15
CA TYR A 89 -12.15 6.61 -18.63
C TYR A 89 -12.23 8.11 -18.93
#